data_e3fb3107523c869b6db4420435659015
#
_entry.id   e3fb3107523c869b6db4420435659015
#
_cell.length_a   1.000
_cell.length_b   1.000
_cell.length_c   1.000
_cell.angle_alpha   90.00
_cell.angle_beta   90.00
_cell.angle_gamma   90.00
#
_symmetry.space_group_name_H-M   'P 1'
#
loop_
_entity.id
_entity.type
_entity.pdbx_description
1 polymer ?
#
loop_
_entity_poly.entity_id
_entity_poly.type
_entity_poly.pdbx_seq_one_letter_code
_entity_poly.pdbx_strand_id
1 'polypeptide(L)'
;MNLVVIPRAQHSLSRKLIDPDALKVMYRLLKAGHRALLVGGGVRDLLLGRTPKDFDLGTDAHPNQIKNLFRNCRLVGRRFRLAHIHFGDKIIEVSTFRRRSEFEEGEDQDRLIRSDNTFGTAEEDALRRDFTINGLFYDLETFSVLDYVGGIPDLENRVIRCIGDPEARIPEDPVRILRAVKFAARLGFTIEDSLWQAMLRFAPDIHKCAKPRVLEEIYRLLRGGSAMAAFQLLDDCGLMTELLPEVRQHLAAGQAQRPEDVPLWQYLNALDHLHSEGDELSNPLILGALAVHLLGLAVGQEPTEDDQPLPQRIDTLTWEWVARLGVAGPRRRWGNLRRVQAQE
;
A
#
# COMPACT_ATOMS: atom_id res chain seq x y z
N MET A 1 -25.43 1.23 5.50
CA MET A 1 -25.52 -0.26 5.58
C MET A 1 -25.74 -0.63 7.05
N ASN A 2 -26.48 -1.70 7.35
CA ASN A 2 -26.61 -2.13 8.73
C ASN A 2 -25.41 -2.97 9.13
N LEU A 3 -24.94 -2.82 10.36
CA LEU A 3 -23.89 -3.68 10.94
C LEU A 3 -24.28 -5.15 10.83
N VAL A 4 -23.41 -5.96 10.22
CA VAL A 4 -23.50 -7.43 10.26
C VAL A 4 -22.48 -7.94 11.28
N VAL A 5 -22.97 -8.66 12.27
CA VAL A 5 -22.13 -9.29 13.32
C VAL A 5 -22.01 -10.77 12.99
N ILE A 6 -20.80 -11.22 12.71
CA ILE A 6 -20.51 -12.63 12.42
C ILE A 6 -19.98 -13.27 13.72
N PRO A 7 -20.78 -14.11 14.39
CA PRO A 7 -20.39 -14.71 15.66
C PRO A 7 -19.28 -15.75 15.46
N ARG A 8 -18.58 -16.08 16.56
CA ARG A 8 -17.44 -17.01 16.57
C ARG A 8 -17.69 -18.33 15.85
N ALA A 9 -18.91 -18.83 15.88
CA ALA A 9 -19.27 -20.12 15.25
C ALA A 9 -19.32 -20.04 13.70
N GLN A 10 -19.36 -18.84 13.12
CA GLN A 10 -19.54 -18.61 11.69
C GLN A 10 -18.27 -18.12 10.96
N HIS A 11 -17.12 -18.04 11.67
CA HIS A 11 -15.85 -17.66 11.04
C HIS A 11 -14.66 -18.45 11.60
N SER A 12 -13.57 -18.53 10.85
CA SER A 12 -12.36 -19.27 11.21
C SER A 12 -11.41 -18.52 12.14
N LEU A 13 -11.52 -17.17 12.24
CA LEU A 13 -10.59 -16.33 12.98
C LEU A 13 -10.57 -16.73 14.47
N SER A 14 -9.39 -17.08 14.97
CA SER A 14 -9.15 -17.42 16.37
C SER A 14 -8.17 -16.45 17.01
N ARG A 15 -8.42 -16.04 18.25
CA ARG A 15 -7.48 -15.22 19.02
C ARG A 15 -6.09 -15.85 19.14
N LYS A 16 -5.96 -17.17 19.00
CA LYS A 16 -4.67 -17.87 19.02
C LYS A 16 -3.77 -17.50 17.82
N LEU A 17 -4.37 -16.98 16.75
CA LEU A 17 -3.68 -16.54 15.54
C LEU A 17 -3.27 -15.06 15.61
N ILE A 18 -3.75 -14.33 16.63
CA ILE A 18 -3.41 -12.92 16.85
C ILE A 18 -2.09 -12.86 17.63
N ASP A 19 -1.24 -11.94 17.25
CA ASP A 19 0.04 -11.69 17.93
C ASP A 19 -0.16 -11.49 19.45
N PRO A 20 0.62 -12.15 20.31
CA PRO A 20 0.47 -12.04 21.76
C PRO A 20 0.62 -10.63 22.31
N ASP A 21 1.47 -9.80 21.69
CA ASP A 21 1.66 -8.42 22.13
C ASP A 21 0.49 -7.53 21.69
N ALA A 22 -0.08 -7.76 20.50
CA ALA A 22 -1.34 -7.13 20.09
C ALA A 22 -2.49 -7.49 21.05
N LEU A 23 -2.60 -8.76 21.47
CA LEU A 23 -3.58 -9.18 22.47
C LEU A 23 -3.37 -8.48 23.82
N LYS A 24 -2.12 -8.35 24.30
CA LYS A 24 -1.81 -7.60 25.53
C LYS A 24 -2.29 -6.15 25.46
N VAL A 25 -2.08 -5.51 24.32
CA VAL A 25 -2.53 -4.13 24.08
C VAL A 25 -4.05 -4.05 24.11
N MET A 26 -4.74 -4.94 23.37
CA MET A 26 -6.19 -4.99 23.33
C MET A 26 -6.78 -5.18 24.73
N TYR A 27 -6.34 -6.19 25.49
CA TYR A 27 -6.83 -6.44 26.85
C TYR A 27 -6.58 -5.26 27.80
N ARG A 28 -5.47 -4.55 27.63
CA ARG A 28 -5.17 -3.38 28.48
C ARG A 28 -6.09 -2.20 28.17
N LEU A 29 -6.41 -1.97 26.89
CA LEU A 29 -7.40 -0.97 26.47
C LEU A 29 -8.79 -1.30 27.02
N LEU A 30 -9.24 -2.56 26.85
CA LEU A 30 -10.52 -3.05 27.38
C LEU A 30 -10.62 -2.90 28.89
N LYS A 31 -9.56 -3.28 29.64
CA LYS A 31 -9.52 -3.13 31.09
C LYS A 31 -9.58 -1.67 31.54
N ALA A 32 -9.14 -0.73 30.71
CA ALA A 32 -9.24 0.71 30.96
C ALA A 32 -10.61 1.29 30.56
N GLY A 33 -11.56 0.47 30.09
CA GLY A 33 -12.90 0.87 29.70
C GLY A 33 -13.02 1.38 28.27
N HIS A 34 -12.01 1.11 27.43
CA HIS A 34 -12.01 1.50 26.03
C HIS A 34 -12.32 0.32 25.11
N ARG A 35 -12.98 0.57 24.00
CA ARG A 35 -13.10 -0.44 22.93
C ARG A 35 -11.72 -0.71 22.31
N ALA A 36 -11.45 -1.96 21.99
CA ALA A 36 -10.23 -2.36 21.30
C ALA A 36 -10.56 -3.43 20.26
N LEU A 37 -10.41 -3.09 18.99
CA LEU A 37 -10.72 -3.95 17.86
C LEU A 37 -9.44 -4.21 17.05
N LEU A 38 -9.24 -5.45 16.59
CA LEU A 38 -8.30 -5.70 15.51
C LEU A 38 -8.96 -5.20 14.22
N VAL A 39 -8.21 -4.51 13.35
CA VAL A 39 -8.81 -3.82 12.21
C VAL A 39 -8.09 -4.09 10.89
N GLY A 40 -8.82 -3.99 9.79
CA GLY A 40 -8.26 -3.90 8.45
C GLY A 40 -7.58 -5.17 7.93
N GLY A 41 -6.36 -5.00 7.42
CA GLY A 41 -5.61 -6.07 6.75
C GLY A 41 -5.37 -7.29 7.61
N GLY A 42 -5.14 -7.12 8.91
CA GLY A 42 -4.97 -8.22 9.86
C GLY A 42 -6.20 -9.13 9.95
N VAL A 43 -7.40 -8.54 10.03
CA VAL A 43 -8.67 -9.31 10.06
C VAL A 43 -8.89 -10.05 8.74
N ARG A 44 -8.72 -9.35 7.61
CA ARG A 44 -8.83 -9.96 6.27
C ARG A 44 -7.88 -11.15 6.11
N ASP A 45 -6.60 -10.97 6.43
CA ASP A 45 -5.59 -12.01 6.21
C ASP A 45 -5.87 -13.23 7.10
N LEU A 46 -6.28 -13.03 8.36
CA LEU A 46 -6.68 -14.12 9.26
C LEU A 46 -7.92 -14.87 8.77
N LEU A 47 -8.93 -14.19 8.22
CA LEU A 47 -10.11 -14.82 7.64
C LEU A 47 -9.77 -15.64 6.38
N LEU A 48 -8.76 -15.22 5.64
CA LEU A 48 -8.22 -15.96 4.47
C LEU A 48 -7.27 -17.11 4.88
N GLY A 49 -7.04 -17.35 6.17
CA GLY A 49 -6.10 -18.35 6.66
C GLY A 49 -4.63 -17.98 6.44
N ARG A 50 -4.33 -16.70 6.22
CA ARG A 50 -2.97 -16.16 6.04
C ARG A 50 -2.45 -15.60 7.36
N THR A 51 -1.14 -15.63 7.56
CA THR A 51 -0.49 -14.94 8.68
C THR A 51 -0.35 -13.45 8.34
N PRO A 52 -0.97 -12.53 9.12
CA PRO A 52 -0.76 -11.10 8.91
C PRO A 52 0.68 -10.69 9.17
N LYS A 53 1.18 -9.73 8.38
CA LYS A 53 2.47 -9.11 8.64
C LYS A 53 2.41 -8.18 9.85
N ASP A 54 1.33 -7.40 9.94
CA ASP A 54 1.11 -6.39 10.97
C ASP A 54 -0.28 -6.57 11.61
N PHE A 55 -0.40 -6.21 12.88
CA PHE A 55 -1.64 -6.26 13.65
C PHE A 55 -2.02 -4.85 14.09
N ASP A 56 -2.85 -4.18 13.27
CA ASP A 56 -3.35 -2.84 13.54
C ASP A 56 -4.54 -2.89 14.47
N LEU A 57 -4.55 -2.01 15.47
CA LEU A 57 -5.63 -1.90 16.44
C LEU A 57 -6.38 -0.56 16.28
N GLY A 58 -7.71 -0.64 16.39
CA GLY A 58 -8.59 0.51 16.47
C GLY A 58 -9.22 0.62 17.86
N THR A 59 -9.35 1.84 18.37
CA THR A 59 -9.93 2.11 19.69
C THR A 59 -10.69 3.44 19.70
N ASP A 60 -11.60 3.61 20.66
CA ASP A 60 -12.21 4.89 20.99
C ASP A 60 -11.34 5.75 21.94
N ALA A 61 -10.27 5.17 22.48
CA ALA A 61 -9.31 5.93 23.28
C ALA A 61 -8.58 6.98 22.44
N HIS A 62 -8.50 8.21 22.92
CA HIS A 62 -7.72 9.28 22.29
C HIS A 62 -6.21 9.04 22.41
N PRO A 63 -5.37 9.59 21.51
CA PRO A 63 -3.93 9.32 21.50
C PRO A 63 -3.22 9.60 22.83
N ASN A 64 -3.61 10.65 23.56
CA ASN A 64 -3.04 10.97 24.87
C ASN A 64 -3.46 9.94 25.93
N GLN A 65 -4.68 9.41 25.88
CA GLN A 65 -5.14 8.36 26.78
C GLN A 65 -4.35 7.06 26.54
N ILE A 66 -4.13 6.70 25.25
CA ILE A 66 -3.30 5.54 24.88
C ILE A 66 -1.88 5.74 25.42
N LYS A 67 -1.27 6.94 25.22
CA LYS A 67 0.06 7.24 25.73
C LYS A 67 0.16 7.10 27.25
N ASN A 68 -0.87 7.50 27.98
CA ASN A 68 -0.92 7.39 29.45
C ASN A 68 -1.06 5.93 29.91
N LEU A 69 -1.73 5.09 29.13
CA LEU A 69 -1.88 3.68 29.44
C LEU A 69 -0.60 2.86 29.19
N PHE A 70 0.25 3.26 28.23
CA PHE A 70 1.42 2.50 27.83
C PHE A 70 2.70 3.31 27.96
N ARG A 71 3.59 2.90 28.87
CA ARG A 71 4.89 3.57 29.09
C ARG A 71 5.82 3.51 27.87
N ASN A 72 5.70 2.44 27.07
CA ASN A 72 6.45 2.17 25.84
C ASN A 72 5.76 2.72 24.58
N CYS A 73 4.85 3.68 24.73
CA CYS A 73 4.11 4.30 23.63
C CYS A 73 4.79 5.57 23.13
N ARG A 74 4.91 5.71 21.82
CA ARG A 74 5.28 6.96 21.12
C ARG A 74 4.15 7.37 20.19
N LEU A 75 3.77 8.65 20.23
CA LEU A 75 2.82 9.21 19.26
C LEU A 75 3.59 9.67 18.04
N VAL A 76 3.21 9.14 16.87
CA VAL A 76 3.85 9.40 15.57
C VAL A 76 2.85 10.05 14.63
N GLY A 77 3.33 10.96 13.79
CA GLY A 77 2.53 11.69 12.83
C GLY A 77 2.12 13.08 13.30
N ARG A 78 2.21 14.05 12.38
CA ARG A 78 1.76 15.45 12.61
C ARG A 78 0.27 15.61 12.39
N ARG A 79 -0.22 15.05 11.29
CA ARG A 79 -1.61 15.15 10.84
C ARG A 79 -2.49 14.07 11.47
N PHE A 80 -1.96 12.84 11.58
CA PHE A 80 -2.62 11.70 12.19
C PHE A 80 -1.71 11.15 13.29
N ARG A 81 -2.16 11.25 14.53
CA ARG A 81 -1.41 10.70 15.65
C ARG A 81 -1.73 9.23 15.82
N LEU A 82 -0.82 8.38 15.36
CA LEU A 82 -0.80 6.96 15.64
C LEU A 82 -0.03 6.70 16.92
N ALA A 83 -0.52 5.80 17.73
CA ALA A 83 0.20 5.34 18.91
C ALA A 83 0.99 4.08 18.54
N HIS A 84 2.31 4.20 18.51
CA HIS A 84 3.24 3.10 18.31
C HIS A 84 3.63 2.55 19.68
N ILE A 85 3.21 1.32 19.99
CA ILE A 85 3.54 0.63 21.24
C ILE A 85 4.67 -0.36 20.93
N HIS A 86 5.83 -0.12 21.55
CA HIS A 86 7.07 -0.84 21.25
C HIS A 86 7.23 -2.08 22.14
N PHE A 87 7.52 -3.22 21.53
CA PHE A 87 7.88 -4.49 22.19
C PHE A 87 9.21 -4.98 21.61
N GLY A 88 10.33 -4.50 22.16
CA GLY A 88 11.64 -4.67 21.53
C GLY A 88 11.67 -4.03 20.14
N ASP A 89 11.97 -4.80 19.13
CA ASP A 89 11.99 -4.34 17.73
C ASP A 89 10.60 -4.32 17.06
N LYS A 90 9.60 -4.96 17.71
CA LYS A 90 8.23 -4.98 17.21
C LYS A 90 7.45 -3.74 17.63
N ILE A 91 6.58 -3.27 16.74
CA ILE A 91 5.66 -2.16 16.98
C ILE A 91 4.23 -2.65 16.77
N ILE A 92 3.35 -2.38 17.75
CA ILE A 92 1.90 -2.52 17.58
C ILE A 92 1.33 -1.13 17.36
N GLU A 93 0.68 -0.93 16.22
CA GLU A 93 0.04 0.33 15.87
C GLU A 93 -1.38 0.39 16.44
N VAL A 94 -1.69 1.47 17.16
CA VAL A 94 -3.02 1.74 17.69
C VAL A 94 -3.51 3.08 17.17
N SER A 95 -4.66 3.05 16.48
CA SER A 95 -5.33 4.23 15.96
C SER A 95 -6.63 4.51 16.72
N THR A 96 -6.91 5.78 17.03
CA THR A 96 -8.24 6.18 17.47
C THR A 96 -9.20 6.11 16.28
N PHE A 97 -10.43 5.60 16.47
CA PHE A 97 -11.45 5.62 15.43
C PHE A 97 -11.70 7.03 14.92
N ARG A 98 -11.87 7.17 13.61
CA ARG A 98 -12.03 8.46 12.95
C ARG A 98 -13.28 8.46 12.09
N ARG A 99 -13.88 9.63 11.96
CA ARG A 99 -14.88 9.90 10.94
C ARG A 99 -14.27 10.66 9.76
N ARG A 100 -14.96 10.67 8.63
CA ARG A 100 -14.63 11.51 7.48
C ARG A 100 -14.85 12.97 7.90
N SER A 101 -13.87 13.85 7.65
CA SER A 101 -14.08 15.28 7.77
C SER A 101 -14.92 15.77 6.58
N GLU A 102 -16.01 16.43 6.85
CA GLU A 102 -16.75 17.18 5.83
C GLU A 102 -15.93 18.46 5.57
N PHE A 103 -15.33 18.54 4.40
CA PHE A 103 -14.66 19.75 3.95
C PHE A 103 -15.74 20.69 3.37
N GLU A 104 -15.90 21.87 3.94
CA GLU A 104 -16.48 23.00 3.23
C GLU A 104 -15.45 23.51 2.21
N GLU A 105 -15.83 23.54 0.93
CA GLU A 105 -15.02 24.11 -0.15
C GLU A 105 -14.73 25.59 0.20
N GLY A 106 -13.46 25.94 0.45
CA GLY A 106 -13.03 27.35 0.55
C GLY A 106 -12.19 27.77 1.73
N GLU A 107 -11.73 26.89 2.61
CA GLU A 107 -10.92 27.28 3.76
C GLU A 107 -9.44 26.89 3.65
N ASP A 108 -8.57 27.86 4.02
CA ASP A 108 -7.12 27.89 4.01
C ASP A 108 -6.43 26.53 4.32
N GLN A 109 -5.32 26.23 3.59
CA GLN A 109 -4.49 25.02 3.76
C GLN A 109 -4.03 24.77 5.21
N ASP A 110 -3.91 25.81 6.04
CA ASP A 110 -3.54 25.69 7.46
C ASP A 110 -4.69 25.16 8.35
N ARG A 111 -5.96 25.36 7.96
CA ARG A 111 -7.13 24.80 8.66
C ARG A 111 -7.34 23.31 8.35
N LEU A 112 -6.91 22.84 7.17
CA LEU A 112 -6.90 21.42 6.79
C LEU A 112 -6.17 20.54 7.83
N ILE A 113 -5.11 21.06 8.47
CA ILE A 113 -4.32 20.33 9.48
C ILE A 113 -5.12 20.09 10.78
N ARG A 114 -6.09 20.94 11.10
CA ARG A 114 -6.88 20.84 12.35
C ARG A 114 -8.13 19.96 12.22
N SER A 115 -8.73 19.88 11.03
CA SER A 115 -9.98 19.13 10.79
C SER A 115 -9.79 17.61 10.67
N ASP A 116 -8.59 17.15 10.32
CA ASP A 116 -8.29 15.74 10.09
C ASP A 116 -8.19 14.86 11.37
N ASN A 117 -8.26 15.46 12.57
CA ASN A 117 -8.32 14.75 13.85
C ASN A 117 -9.76 14.59 14.38
N THR A 118 -10.72 14.45 13.49
CA THR A 118 -12.10 14.23 13.90
C THR A 118 -12.27 12.75 14.30
N PHE A 119 -12.36 12.53 15.62
CA PHE A 119 -12.60 11.20 16.18
C PHE A 119 -14.04 10.76 15.90
N GLY A 120 -14.23 9.47 15.76
CA GLY A 120 -15.50 8.88 15.37
C GLY A 120 -15.75 7.52 16.03
N THR A 121 -16.75 6.85 15.53
CA THR A 121 -17.11 5.47 15.91
C THR A 121 -16.36 4.44 15.05
N ALA A 122 -16.44 3.16 15.44
CA ALA A 122 -15.92 2.08 14.62
C ALA A 122 -16.57 1.99 13.23
N GLU A 123 -17.88 2.29 13.15
CA GLU A 123 -18.62 2.37 11.88
C GLU A 123 -18.07 3.47 10.97
N GLU A 124 -17.93 4.68 11.50
CA GLU A 124 -17.38 5.82 10.76
C GLU A 124 -15.93 5.55 10.28
N ASP A 125 -15.13 4.86 11.12
CA ASP A 125 -13.78 4.43 10.73
C ASP A 125 -13.79 3.38 9.62
N ALA A 126 -14.75 2.46 9.61
CA ALA A 126 -14.93 1.50 8.53
C ALA A 126 -15.30 2.20 7.21
N LEU A 127 -16.28 3.12 7.25
CA LEU A 127 -16.81 3.81 6.08
C LEU A 127 -15.79 4.73 5.38
N ARG A 128 -14.77 5.22 6.09
CA ARG A 128 -13.71 6.06 5.48
C ARG A 128 -12.59 5.27 4.82
N ARG A 129 -12.50 3.95 5.04
CA ARG A 129 -11.46 3.09 4.46
C ARG A 129 -11.60 2.99 2.94
N ASP A 130 -10.62 2.35 2.30
CA ASP A 130 -10.54 2.23 0.84
C ASP A 130 -11.47 1.14 0.28
N PHE A 131 -11.29 -0.10 0.74
CA PHE A 131 -11.96 -1.27 0.18
C PHE A 131 -12.71 -2.05 1.26
N THR A 132 -13.82 -2.67 0.87
CA THR A 132 -14.72 -3.42 1.76
C THR A 132 -13.98 -4.50 2.54
N ILE A 133 -13.10 -5.25 1.90
CA ILE A 133 -12.27 -6.30 2.53
C ILE A 133 -11.30 -5.77 3.59
N ASN A 134 -11.00 -4.48 3.60
CA ASN A 134 -10.17 -3.80 4.60
C ASN A 134 -11.01 -3.07 5.66
N GLY A 135 -12.34 -3.08 5.53
CA GLY A 135 -13.28 -2.48 6.47
C GLY A 135 -13.83 -3.45 7.53
N LEU A 136 -13.20 -4.60 7.67
CA LEU A 136 -13.57 -5.63 8.65
C LEU A 136 -12.86 -5.40 9.98
N PHE A 137 -13.60 -5.61 11.08
CA PHE A 137 -13.09 -5.47 12.44
C PHE A 137 -13.35 -6.76 13.22
N TYR A 138 -12.45 -7.11 14.14
CA TYR A 138 -12.63 -8.23 15.05
C TYR A 138 -12.69 -7.75 16.49
N ASP A 139 -13.76 -8.10 17.17
CA ASP A 139 -14.01 -7.76 18.55
C ASP A 139 -13.55 -8.92 19.47
N LEU A 140 -12.60 -8.63 20.35
CA LEU A 140 -12.03 -9.59 21.27
C LEU A 140 -12.98 -9.92 22.44
N GLU A 141 -13.93 -9.03 22.78
CA GLU A 141 -14.89 -9.28 23.88
C GLU A 141 -15.97 -10.27 23.48
N THR A 142 -16.52 -10.07 22.27
CA THR A 142 -17.59 -10.93 21.74
C THR A 142 -17.08 -12.06 20.86
N PHE A 143 -15.79 -12.06 20.53
CA PHE A 143 -15.15 -12.96 19.56
C PHE A 143 -15.84 -12.94 18.19
N SER A 144 -16.41 -11.81 17.81
CA SER A 144 -17.17 -11.63 16.57
C SER A 144 -16.39 -10.80 15.56
N VAL A 145 -16.65 -11.05 14.28
CA VAL A 145 -16.23 -10.13 13.19
C VAL A 145 -17.37 -9.14 12.96
N LEU A 146 -17.02 -7.87 12.90
CA LEU A 146 -17.93 -6.76 12.66
C LEU A 146 -17.74 -6.27 11.21
N ASP A 147 -18.80 -6.34 10.41
CA ASP A 147 -18.82 -5.89 9.04
C ASP A 147 -19.83 -4.74 8.86
N TYR A 148 -19.31 -3.54 8.68
CA TYR A 148 -20.11 -2.33 8.44
C TYR A 148 -20.29 -2.00 6.96
N VAL A 149 -19.53 -2.68 6.06
CA VAL A 149 -19.34 -2.24 4.67
C VAL A 149 -19.58 -3.32 3.62
N GLY A 150 -19.97 -4.53 4.04
CA GLY A 150 -20.16 -5.67 3.14
C GLY A 150 -18.85 -6.35 2.73
N GLY A 151 -17.85 -6.30 3.60
CA GLY A 151 -16.53 -6.87 3.31
C GLY A 151 -16.49 -8.40 3.34
N ILE A 152 -17.35 -9.07 4.14
CA ILE A 152 -17.39 -10.54 4.19
C ILE A 152 -17.85 -11.14 2.87
N PRO A 153 -18.99 -10.75 2.26
CA PRO A 153 -19.36 -11.23 0.94
C PRO A 153 -18.30 -10.99 -0.14
N ASP A 154 -17.67 -9.80 -0.14
CA ASP A 154 -16.62 -9.50 -1.11
C ASP A 154 -15.35 -10.35 -0.88
N LEU A 155 -15.04 -10.68 0.37
CA LEU A 155 -13.93 -11.57 0.71
C LEU A 155 -14.19 -13.00 0.21
N GLU A 156 -15.41 -13.51 0.42
CA GLU A 156 -15.86 -14.83 -0.04
C GLU A 156 -15.88 -14.93 -1.57
N ASN A 157 -16.37 -13.88 -2.23
CA ASN A 157 -16.44 -13.78 -3.70
C ASN A 157 -15.09 -13.38 -4.33
N ARG A 158 -14.06 -13.09 -3.53
CA ARG A 158 -12.73 -12.65 -3.99
C ARG A 158 -12.78 -11.39 -4.85
N VAL A 159 -13.49 -10.37 -4.37
CA VAL A 159 -13.70 -9.10 -5.08
C VAL A 159 -13.04 -7.95 -4.31
N ILE A 160 -12.36 -7.07 -5.04
CA ILE A 160 -11.91 -5.75 -4.55
C ILE A 160 -12.98 -4.74 -4.90
N ARG A 161 -13.70 -4.27 -3.90
CA ARG A 161 -14.77 -3.25 -4.05
C ARG A 161 -14.43 -2.02 -3.22
N CYS A 162 -14.65 -0.84 -3.80
CA CYS A 162 -14.52 0.44 -3.10
C CYS A 162 -15.62 0.59 -2.03
N ILE A 163 -15.27 1.17 -0.88
CA ILE A 163 -16.28 1.62 0.09
C ILE A 163 -16.82 2.96 -0.38
N GLY A 164 -18.13 3.01 -0.66
CA GLY A 164 -18.79 4.16 -1.26
C GLY A 164 -18.66 4.18 -2.78
N ASP A 165 -19.04 5.30 -3.39
CA ASP A 165 -19.05 5.47 -4.84
C ASP A 165 -17.62 5.64 -5.39
N PRO A 166 -17.11 4.74 -6.25
CA PRO A 166 -15.77 4.85 -6.85
C PRO A 166 -15.54 6.16 -7.60
N GLU A 167 -16.58 6.71 -8.27
CA GLU A 167 -16.51 7.97 -9.01
C GLU A 167 -16.20 9.18 -8.10
N ALA A 168 -16.59 9.12 -6.84
CA ALA A 168 -16.24 10.12 -5.83
C ALA A 168 -14.92 9.77 -5.10
N ARG A 169 -14.73 8.48 -4.78
CA ARG A 169 -13.65 8.02 -3.90
C ARG A 169 -12.27 7.99 -4.57
N ILE A 170 -12.21 7.69 -5.87
CA ILE A 170 -10.93 7.68 -6.59
C ILE A 170 -10.37 9.11 -6.77
N PRO A 171 -11.14 10.12 -7.24
CA PRO A 171 -10.66 11.50 -7.32
C PRO A 171 -10.22 12.12 -5.99
N GLU A 172 -10.85 11.73 -4.85
CA GLU A 172 -10.41 12.16 -3.52
C GLU A 172 -8.97 11.74 -3.18
N ASP A 173 -8.59 10.54 -3.58
CA ASP A 173 -7.25 9.98 -3.34
C ASP A 173 -6.90 8.96 -4.43
N PRO A 174 -6.36 9.41 -5.57
CA PRO A 174 -6.02 8.55 -6.71
C PRO A 174 -5.00 7.45 -6.39
N VAL A 175 -4.24 7.55 -5.27
CA VAL A 175 -3.37 6.46 -4.78
C VAL A 175 -4.17 5.18 -4.51
N ARG A 176 -5.49 5.26 -4.32
CA ARG A 176 -6.36 4.09 -4.20
C ARG A 176 -6.31 3.19 -5.42
N ILE A 177 -6.02 3.71 -6.62
CA ILE A 177 -5.83 2.87 -7.82
C ILE A 177 -4.64 1.91 -7.62
N LEU A 178 -3.48 2.44 -7.20
CA LEU A 178 -2.30 1.60 -6.88
C LEU A 178 -2.58 0.58 -5.79
N ARG A 179 -3.37 0.96 -4.80
CA ARG A 179 -3.77 0.07 -3.70
C ARG A 179 -4.75 -1.02 -4.16
N ALA A 180 -5.70 -0.70 -5.07
CA ALA A 180 -6.59 -1.69 -5.68
C ALA A 180 -5.78 -2.73 -6.46
N VAL A 181 -4.87 -2.28 -7.33
CA VAL A 181 -3.92 -3.14 -8.07
C VAL A 181 -3.14 -4.03 -7.11
N LYS A 182 -2.58 -3.46 -6.04
CA LYS A 182 -1.81 -4.21 -5.04
C LYS A 182 -2.63 -5.33 -4.40
N PHE A 183 -3.84 -5.03 -3.95
CA PHE A 183 -4.67 -6.04 -3.29
C PHE A 183 -5.17 -7.08 -4.29
N ALA A 184 -5.57 -6.68 -5.50
CA ALA A 184 -6.00 -7.60 -6.55
C ALA A 184 -4.88 -8.59 -6.90
N ALA A 185 -3.68 -8.09 -7.19
CA ALA A 185 -2.52 -8.92 -7.52
C ALA A 185 -2.11 -9.84 -6.36
N ARG A 186 -1.95 -9.29 -5.14
CA ARG A 186 -1.47 -10.04 -3.98
C ARG A 186 -2.45 -11.12 -3.50
N LEU A 187 -3.75 -10.86 -3.61
CA LEU A 187 -4.79 -11.77 -3.13
C LEU A 187 -5.29 -12.71 -4.21
N GLY A 188 -5.05 -12.40 -5.50
CA GLY A 188 -5.64 -13.09 -6.64
C GLY A 188 -7.14 -12.81 -6.74
N PHE A 189 -7.56 -11.57 -6.43
CA PHE A 189 -8.94 -11.13 -6.44
C PHE A 189 -9.25 -10.32 -7.70
N THR A 190 -10.49 -10.36 -8.16
CA THR A 190 -10.99 -9.52 -9.25
C THR A 190 -11.33 -8.12 -8.73
N ILE A 191 -11.13 -7.10 -9.57
CA ILE A 191 -11.57 -5.74 -9.26
C ILE A 191 -13.02 -5.61 -9.76
N GLU A 192 -13.90 -5.05 -8.93
CA GLU A 192 -15.30 -4.83 -9.26
C GLU A 192 -15.44 -3.83 -10.42
N ASP A 193 -16.41 -4.06 -11.32
CA ASP A 193 -16.53 -3.35 -12.59
C ASP A 193 -16.65 -1.84 -12.44
N SER A 194 -17.45 -1.32 -11.49
CA SER A 194 -17.59 0.12 -11.29
C SER A 194 -16.28 0.74 -10.79
N LEU A 195 -15.56 0.04 -9.92
CA LEU A 195 -14.24 0.46 -9.48
C LEU A 195 -13.24 0.45 -10.65
N TRP A 196 -13.27 -0.59 -11.49
CA TRP A 196 -12.40 -0.69 -12.65
C TRP A 196 -12.62 0.46 -13.63
N GLN A 197 -13.88 0.81 -13.95
CA GLN A 197 -14.21 1.93 -14.83
C GLN A 197 -13.73 3.28 -14.25
N ALA A 198 -13.90 3.48 -12.94
CA ALA A 198 -13.38 4.67 -12.28
C ALA A 198 -11.85 4.72 -12.31
N MET A 199 -11.16 3.59 -12.13
CA MET A 199 -9.70 3.51 -12.23
C MET A 199 -9.21 3.92 -13.61
N LEU A 200 -9.82 3.41 -14.70
CA LEU A 200 -9.50 3.79 -16.07
C LEU A 200 -9.70 5.29 -16.32
N ARG A 201 -10.80 5.84 -15.82
CA ARG A 201 -11.16 7.25 -16.01
C ARG A 201 -10.21 8.20 -15.30
N PHE A 202 -9.83 7.88 -14.06
CA PHE A 202 -9.08 8.75 -13.18
C PHE A 202 -7.59 8.38 -13.05
N ALA A 203 -7.09 7.45 -13.88
CA ALA A 203 -5.65 7.12 -13.89
C ALA A 203 -4.76 8.36 -14.05
N PRO A 204 -5.05 9.36 -14.92
CA PRO A 204 -4.24 10.57 -15.02
C PRO A 204 -4.19 11.42 -13.74
N ASP A 205 -5.18 11.29 -12.87
CA ASP A 205 -5.24 12.05 -11.61
C ASP A 205 -4.18 11.63 -10.60
N ILE A 206 -3.45 10.53 -10.86
CA ILE A 206 -2.34 10.08 -10.01
C ILE A 206 -1.26 11.16 -9.83
N HIS A 207 -1.11 12.06 -10.80
CA HIS A 207 -0.16 13.17 -10.75
C HIS A 207 -0.53 14.25 -9.72
N LYS A 208 -1.78 14.28 -9.24
CA LYS A 208 -2.25 15.15 -8.16
C LYS A 208 -1.78 14.67 -6.78
N CYS A 209 -1.33 13.42 -6.68
CA CYS A 209 -0.91 12.81 -5.44
C CYS A 209 0.52 13.21 -5.06
N ALA A 210 0.82 13.23 -3.75
CA ALA A 210 2.17 13.45 -3.27
C ALA A 210 3.10 12.33 -3.76
N LYS A 211 4.14 12.68 -4.51
CA LYS A 211 5.10 11.74 -5.13
C LYS A 211 5.67 10.69 -4.17
N PRO A 212 6.04 11.01 -2.89
CA PRO A 212 6.51 9.99 -1.96
C PRO A 212 5.47 8.90 -1.63
N ARG A 213 4.17 9.24 -1.65
CA ARG A 213 3.10 8.24 -1.44
C ARG A 213 2.98 7.30 -2.64
N VAL A 214 3.03 7.85 -3.86
CA VAL A 214 3.00 7.08 -5.10
C VAL A 214 4.19 6.14 -5.17
N LEU A 215 5.40 6.66 -4.92
CA LEU A 215 6.64 5.87 -4.93
C LEU A 215 6.62 4.73 -3.90
N GLU A 216 6.13 4.99 -2.70
CA GLU A 216 6.00 3.95 -1.66
C GLU A 216 5.06 2.83 -2.09
N GLU A 217 3.92 3.14 -2.73
CA GLU A 217 3.03 2.09 -3.25
C GLU A 217 3.68 1.31 -4.41
N ILE A 218 4.45 1.96 -5.31
CA ILE A 218 5.23 1.26 -6.34
C ILE A 218 6.23 0.28 -5.69
N TYR A 219 6.96 0.70 -4.66
CA TYR A 219 7.84 -0.21 -3.92
C TYR A 219 7.09 -1.38 -3.30
N ARG A 220 5.89 -1.15 -2.77
CA ARG A 220 5.04 -2.21 -2.21
C ARG A 220 4.54 -3.19 -3.27
N LEU A 221 4.29 -2.74 -4.51
CA LEU A 221 3.97 -3.61 -5.62
C LEU A 221 5.16 -4.51 -5.98
N LEU A 222 6.35 -3.93 -6.08
CA LEU A 222 7.56 -4.66 -6.47
C LEU A 222 8.05 -5.65 -5.39
N ARG A 223 7.80 -5.35 -4.09
CA ARG A 223 8.20 -6.21 -2.96
C ARG A 223 7.09 -7.11 -2.42
N GLY A 224 5.93 -7.10 -3.06
CA GLY A 224 4.72 -7.74 -2.53
C GLY A 224 4.60 -9.25 -2.84
N GLY A 225 5.53 -9.83 -3.61
CA GLY A 225 5.45 -11.22 -4.09
C GLY A 225 4.34 -11.43 -5.13
N SER A 226 3.98 -10.38 -5.86
CA SER A 226 3.00 -10.39 -6.95
C SER A 226 3.27 -9.25 -7.95
N ALA A 227 4.57 -8.94 -8.15
CA ALA A 227 5.01 -7.82 -8.97
C ALA A 227 4.59 -7.98 -10.43
N MET A 228 4.72 -9.17 -10.98
CA MET A 228 4.32 -9.47 -12.36
C MET A 228 2.82 -9.20 -12.55
N ALA A 229 1.95 -9.78 -11.73
CA ALA A 229 0.50 -9.58 -11.84
C ALA A 229 0.10 -8.11 -11.57
N ALA A 230 0.79 -7.44 -10.64
CA ALA A 230 0.56 -6.03 -10.35
C ALA A 230 0.89 -5.13 -11.54
N PHE A 231 2.01 -5.37 -12.21
CA PHE A 231 2.42 -4.58 -13.38
C PHE A 231 1.54 -4.83 -14.60
N GLN A 232 1.02 -6.05 -14.77
CA GLN A 232 -0.01 -6.32 -15.78
C GLN A 232 -1.27 -5.48 -15.54
N LEU A 233 -1.77 -5.46 -14.30
CA LEU A 233 -2.93 -4.64 -13.92
C LEU A 233 -2.65 -3.13 -14.04
N LEU A 234 -1.41 -2.67 -13.78
CA LEU A 234 -1.01 -1.28 -14.00
C LEU A 234 -1.07 -0.89 -15.49
N ASP A 235 -0.66 -1.81 -16.36
CA ASP A 235 -0.76 -1.60 -17.81
C ASP A 235 -2.23 -1.57 -18.27
N ASP A 236 -3.02 -2.56 -17.83
CA ASP A 236 -4.43 -2.69 -18.18
C ASP A 236 -5.27 -1.49 -17.72
N CYS A 237 -4.97 -0.89 -16.55
CA CYS A 237 -5.69 0.28 -16.04
C CYS A 237 -5.11 1.63 -16.48
N GLY A 238 -4.08 1.63 -17.34
CA GLY A 238 -3.47 2.85 -17.89
C GLY A 238 -2.46 3.55 -16.98
N LEU A 239 -2.31 3.14 -15.71
CA LEU A 239 -1.36 3.77 -14.78
C LEU A 239 0.09 3.61 -15.18
N MET A 240 0.44 2.55 -15.92
CA MET A 240 1.81 2.38 -16.40
C MET A 240 2.21 3.50 -17.37
N THR A 241 1.31 3.94 -18.23
CA THR A 241 1.52 5.08 -19.13
C THR A 241 1.77 6.38 -18.35
N GLU A 242 1.06 6.57 -17.24
CA GLU A 242 1.16 7.77 -16.40
C GLU A 242 2.44 7.79 -15.54
N LEU A 243 2.80 6.66 -14.93
CA LEU A 243 3.87 6.60 -13.95
C LEU A 243 5.22 6.15 -14.53
N LEU A 244 5.19 5.22 -15.47
CA LEU A 244 6.36 4.56 -16.04
C LEU A 244 6.23 4.43 -17.56
N PRO A 245 6.07 5.56 -18.31
CA PRO A 245 5.89 5.54 -19.77
C PRO A 245 7.04 4.84 -20.51
N GLU A 246 8.27 4.90 -19.98
CA GLU A 246 9.43 4.21 -20.54
C GLU A 246 9.22 2.68 -20.49
N VAL A 247 8.67 2.15 -19.37
CA VAL A 247 8.30 0.73 -19.23
C VAL A 247 7.24 0.38 -20.25
N ARG A 248 6.22 1.22 -20.42
CA ARG A 248 5.14 1.00 -21.37
C ARG A 248 5.63 0.99 -22.82
N GLN A 249 6.54 1.91 -23.17
CA GLN A 249 7.15 1.95 -24.51
C GLN A 249 7.97 0.68 -24.78
N HIS A 250 8.74 0.24 -23.80
CA HIS A 250 9.53 -0.98 -23.90
C HIS A 250 8.64 -2.22 -24.13
N LEU A 251 7.53 -2.32 -23.41
CA LEU A 251 6.54 -3.39 -23.59
C LEU A 251 5.89 -3.32 -24.98
N ALA A 252 5.54 -2.11 -25.44
CA ALA A 252 4.93 -1.94 -26.76
C ALA A 252 5.87 -2.34 -27.91
N ALA A 253 7.17 -2.07 -27.78
CA ALA A 253 8.16 -2.50 -28.75
C ALA A 253 8.33 -4.02 -28.84
N GLY A 254 8.08 -4.72 -27.73
CA GLY A 254 8.17 -6.18 -27.64
C GLY A 254 6.89 -6.95 -28.00
N GLN A 255 5.83 -6.30 -28.46
CA GLN A 255 4.51 -6.94 -28.74
C GLN A 255 4.52 -8.09 -29.76
N ALA A 256 5.59 -8.30 -30.49
CA ALA A 256 5.76 -9.44 -31.39
C ALA A 256 6.25 -10.72 -30.68
N GLN A 257 6.60 -10.67 -29.40
CA GLN A 257 7.12 -11.77 -28.59
C GLN A 257 6.04 -12.26 -27.63
N ARG A 258 6.14 -13.54 -27.24
CA ARG A 258 5.27 -14.03 -26.16
C ARG A 258 5.56 -13.25 -24.88
N PRO A 259 4.55 -13.01 -24.02
CA PRO A 259 4.77 -12.29 -22.76
C PRO A 259 5.91 -12.87 -21.91
N GLU A 260 6.04 -14.20 -21.89
CA GLU A 260 7.10 -14.90 -21.18
C GLU A 260 8.52 -14.63 -21.72
N ASP A 261 8.64 -14.20 -22.98
CA ASP A 261 9.94 -13.91 -23.63
C ASP A 261 10.37 -12.44 -23.42
N VAL A 262 9.49 -11.60 -22.88
CA VAL A 262 9.81 -10.19 -22.61
C VAL A 262 10.63 -10.08 -21.32
N PRO A 263 11.86 -9.54 -21.36
CA PRO A 263 12.77 -9.50 -20.20
C PRO A 263 12.17 -8.85 -18.96
N LEU A 264 11.30 -7.85 -19.13
CA LEU A 264 10.63 -7.20 -18.00
C LEU A 264 9.75 -8.18 -17.21
N TRP A 265 8.95 -8.99 -17.90
CA TRP A 265 8.09 -9.98 -17.22
C TRP A 265 8.89 -11.07 -16.54
N GLN A 266 9.98 -11.52 -17.16
CA GLN A 266 10.93 -12.45 -16.52
C GLN A 266 11.54 -11.86 -15.26
N TYR A 267 11.94 -10.57 -15.30
CA TYR A 267 12.48 -9.88 -14.15
C TYR A 267 11.45 -9.75 -13.01
N LEU A 268 10.21 -9.34 -13.30
CA LEU A 268 9.15 -9.21 -12.31
C LEU A 268 8.80 -10.58 -11.70
N ASN A 269 8.78 -11.62 -12.50
CA ASN A 269 8.58 -13.00 -12.02
C ASN A 269 9.74 -13.47 -11.13
N ALA A 270 10.98 -13.10 -11.45
CA ALA A 270 12.13 -13.40 -10.61
C ALA A 270 12.07 -12.68 -9.26
N LEU A 271 11.57 -11.42 -9.23
CA LEU A 271 11.31 -10.71 -7.96
C LEU A 271 10.29 -11.45 -7.09
N ASP A 272 9.22 -11.94 -7.70
CA ASP A 272 8.18 -12.69 -6.99
C ASP A 272 8.73 -14.01 -6.43
N HIS A 273 9.61 -14.66 -7.18
CA HIS A 273 10.28 -15.90 -6.75
C HIS A 273 11.21 -15.64 -5.55
N LEU A 274 12.09 -14.65 -5.63
CA LEU A 274 12.98 -14.25 -4.52
C LEU A 274 12.19 -13.92 -3.26
N HIS A 275 11.06 -13.19 -3.41
CA HIS A 275 10.18 -12.91 -2.28
C HIS A 275 9.61 -14.20 -1.65
N SER A 276 9.26 -15.21 -2.46
CA SER A 276 8.76 -16.51 -1.97
C SER A 276 9.80 -17.32 -1.22
N GLU A 277 11.08 -17.11 -1.51
CA GLU A 277 12.23 -17.71 -0.83
C GLU A 277 12.61 -16.98 0.48
N GLY A 278 11.98 -15.83 0.73
CA GLY A 278 12.19 -15.05 1.94
C GLY A 278 13.26 -13.95 1.80
N ASP A 279 13.74 -13.68 0.59
CA ASP A 279 14.72 -12.63 0.34
C ASP A 279 14.09 -11.23 0.42
N GLU A 280 14.71 -10.35 1.21
CA GLU A 280 14.34 -8.94 1.31
C GLU A 280 15.26 -8.08 0.43
N LEU A 281 14.73 -7.67 -0.73
CA LEU A 281 15.46 -6.79 -1.64
C LEU A 281 15.31 -5.31 -1.25
N SER A 282 16.42 -4.57 -1.26
CA SER A 282 16.41 -3.14 -1.00
C SER A 282 15.78 -2.34 -2.16
N ASN A 283 15.15 -1.20 -1.84
CA ASN A 283 14.56 -0.32 -2.86
C ASN A 283 15.52 0.08 -3.99
N PRO A 284 16.79 0.47 -3.71
CA PRO A 284 17.75 0.79 -4.76
C PRO A 284 18.05 -0.37 -5.70
N LEU A 285 18.12 -1.60 -5.17
CA LEU A 285 18.36 -2.79 -5.98
C LEU A 285 17.19 -3.07 -6.91
N ILE A 286 15.97 -3.01 -6.40
CA ILE A 286 14.75 -3.25 -7.18
C ILE A 286 14.62 -2.23 -8.33
N LEU A 287 14.79 -0.93 -8.04
CA LEU A 287 14.73 0.10 -9.08
C LEU A 287 15.91 0.02 -10.06
N GLY A 288 17.12 -0.28 -9.56
CA GLY A 288 18.29 -0.45 -10.40
C GLY A 288 18.12 -1.58 -11.40
N ALA A 289 17.61 -2.71 -10.95
CA ALA A 289 17.36 -3.85 -11.84
C ALA A 289 16.25 -3.55 -12.88
N LEU A 290 15.18 -2.84 -12.49
CA LEU A 290 14.18 -2.35 -13.44
C LEU A 290 14.79 -1.40 -14.48
N ALA A 291 15.68 -0.49 -14.07
CA ALA A 291 16.38 0.44 -14.95
C ALA A 291 17.30 -0.28 -15.95
N VAL A 292 18.01 -1.31 -15.53
CA VAL A 292 18.88 -2.14 -16.40
C VAL A 292 18.09 -2.72 -17.58
N HIS A 293 16.91 -3.26 -17.33
CA HIS A 293 16.04 -3.77 -18.39
C HIS A 293 15.58 -2.69 -19.37
N LEU A 294 15.19 -1.53 -18.85
CA LEU A 294 14.74 -0.40 -19.69
C LEU A 294 15.86 0.20 -20.55
N LEU A 295 17.09 0.11 -20.07
CA LEU A 295 18.25 0.61 -20.80
C LEU A 295 18.75 -0.36 -21.88
N GLY A 296 18.10 -1.51 -22.04
CA GLY A 296 18.51 -2.54 -23.03
C GLY A 296 19.86 -3.17 -22.69
N LEU A 297 20.26 -3.10 -21.43
CA LEU A 297 21.49 -3.74 -20.96
C LEU A 297 21.23 -5.23 -20.73
N ALA A 298 21.14 -5.98 -21.83
CA ALA A 298 21.26 -7.43 -21.73
C ALA A 298 22.70 -7.73 -21.31
N VAL A 299 22.87 -8.57 -20.29
CA VAL A 299 24.18 -9.05 -19.87
C VAL A 299 24.89 -9.67 -21.09
N GLY A 300 25.98 -9.04 -21.54
CA GLY A 300 26.79 -9.51 -22.66
C GLY A 300 26.55 -8.85 -24.04
N GLN A 301 25.70 -7.82 -24.14
CA GLN A 301 25.65 -7.00 -25.36
C GLN A 301 26.55 -5.77 -25.23
N GLU A 302 27.51 -5.64 -26.14
CA GLU A 302 28.28 -4.40 -26.28
C GLU A 302 27.39 -3.29 -26.84
N PRO A 303 27.52 -2.03 -26.32
CA PRO A 303 26.77 -0.88 -26.87
C PRO A 303 27.11 -0.69 -28.34
N THR A 304 26.11 -0.38 -29.17
CA THR A 304 26.33 0.00 -30.56
C THR A 304 26.94 1.40 -30.64
N GLU A 305 27.66 1.73 -31.75
CA GLU A 305 28.33 3.02 -31.94
C GLU A 305 27.36 4.23 -31.86
N ASP A 306 26.08 4.06 -32.11
CA ASP A 306 25.04 5.10 -32.06
C ASP A 306 24.42 5.28 -30.66
N ASP A 307 24.75 4.44 -29.69
CA ASP A 307 24.20 4.53 -28.34
C ASP A 307 24.91 5.60 -27.50
N GLN A 308 24.13 6.44 -26.82
CA GLN A 308 24.70 7.32 -25.80
C GLN A 308 25.44 6.50 -24.74
N PRO A 309 26.58 7.00 -24.19
CA PRO A 309 27.32 6.31 -23.14
C PRO A 309 26.39 5.93 -21.97
N LEU A 310 26.51 4.69 -21.49
CA LEU A 310 25.69 4.12 -20.42
C LEU A 310 25.49 5.05 -19.22
N PRO A 311 26.51 5.74 -18.68
CA PRO A 311 26.32 6.69 -17.59
C PRO A 311 25.31 7.82 -17.92
N GLN A 312 25.31 8.31 -19.16
CA GLN A 312 24.38 9.38 -19.59
C GLN A 312 22.94 8.84 -19.70
N ARG A 313 22.75 7.61 -20.20
CA ARG A 313 21.44 6.96 -20.29
C ARG A 313 20.86 6.70 -18.91
N ILE A 314 21.69 6.24 -17.95
CA ILE A 314 21.31 6.05 -16.55
C ILE A 314 20.93 7.40 -15.91
N ASP A 315 21.75 8.44 -16.12
CA ASP A 315 21.49 9.78 -15.59
C ASP A 315 20.15 10.31 -16.13
N THR A 316 19.87 10.19 -17.44
CA THR A 316 18.62 10.64 -18.06
C THR A 316 17.41 9.93 -17.46
N LEU A 317 17.41 8.61 -17.44
CA LEU A 317 16.30 7.82 -16.86
C LEU A 317 16.10 8.13 -15.37
N THR A 318 17.19 8.25 -14.62
CA THR A 318 17.15 8.60 -13.19
C THR A 318 16.54 9.98 -12.98
N TRP A 319 16.89 10.99 -13.80
CA TRP A 319 16.31 12.32 -13.72
C TRP A 319 14.82 12.33 -14.04
N GLU A 320 14.37 11.60 -15.05
CA GLU A 320 12.96 11.46 -15.39
C GLU A 320 12.16 10.80 -14.25
N TRP A 321 12.68 9.74 -13.64
CA TRP A 321 12.06 9.12 -12.49
C TRP A 321 12.07 9.99 -11.24
N VAL A 322 13.16 10.73 -11.00
CA VAL A 322 13.22 11.74 -9.92
C VAL A 322 12.16 12.82 -10.13
N ALA A 323 12.03 13.32 -11.35
CA ALA A 323 11.05 14.35 -11.65
C ALA A 323 9.60 13.84 -11.52
N ARG A 324 9.32 12.63 -11.98
CA ARG A 324 7.98 12.05 -12.03
C ARG A 324 7.58 11.39 -10.73
N LEU A 325 8.42 10.52 -10.18
CA LEU A 325 8.12 9.69 -9.01
C LEU A 325 8.62 10.30 -7.70
N GLY A 326 9.42 11.36 -7.74
CA GLY A 326 10.00 11.95 -6.55
C GLY A 326 11.06 11.08 -5.87
N VAL A 327 11.76 10.24 -6.64
CA VAL A 327 12.94 9.48 -6.18
C VAL A 327 14.05 10.48 -5.86
N ALA A 328 13.99 11.14 -4.73
CA ALA A 328 15.03 12.08 -4.31
C ALA A 328 16.16 11.34 -3.60
N GLY A 329 17.23 11.10 -4.32
CA GLY A 329 18.55 10.98 -3.67
C GLY A 329 19.11 12.38 -3.42
N PRO A 330 19.75 12.67 -2.27
CA PRO A 330 20.43 13.95 -2.12
C PRO A 330 21.52 14.08 -3.17
N ARG A 331 21.52 15.18 -3.90
CA ARG A 331 22.51 15.53 -4.95
C ARG A 331 23.99 15.29 -4.56
N ARG A 332 24.30 15.13 -3.28
CA ARG A 332 25.64 14.89 -2.74
C ARG A 332 26.11 13.41 -2.78
N ARG A 333 25.22 12.42 -2.87
CA ARG A 333 25.65 11.01 -2.87
C ARG A 333 26.11 10.47 -4.23
N TRP A 334 25.55 10.98 -5.33
CA TRP A 334 25.93 10.56 -6.68
C TRP A 334 27.20 11.24 -7.18
N GLY A 335 27.52 12.45 -6.71
CA GLY A 335 28.79 13.13 -7.01
C GLY A 335 30.03 12.44 -6.45
N ASN A 336 29.88 11.61 -5.40
CA ASN A 336 31.01 10.86 -4.84
C ASN A 336 31.33 9.56 -5.60
N LEU A 337 30.35 8.95 -6.30
CA LEU A 337 30.60 7.81 -7.19
C LEU A 337 31.43 8.20 -8.41
N ARG A 338 31.28 9.43 -8.94
CA ARG A 338 32.14 9.94 -10.03
C ARG A 338 33.61 10.15 -9.59
N ARG A 339 33.89 10.37 -8.30
CA ARG A 339 35.28 10.56 -7.81
C ARG A 339 36.05 9.26 -7.58
N VAL A 340 35.34 8.16 -7.38
CA VAL A 340 35.97 6.84 -7.18
C VAL A 340 36.40 6.23 -8.51
N GLN A 341 35.68 6.47 -9.60
CA GLN A 341 36.03 5.96 -10.95
C GLN A 341 37.09 6.80 -11.69
N ALA A 342 37.41 7.99 -11.20
CA ALA A 342 38.45 8.84 -11.81
C ALA A 342 39.86 8.66 -11.16
N GLN A 343 40.02 7.69 -10.23
CA GLN A 343 41.29 7.38 -9.54
C GLN A 343 41.74 5.94 -9.77
N GLU A 344 41.06 5.16 -10.62
CA GLU A 344 41.57 3.94 -11.25
C GLU A 344 41.80 4.16 -12.74
#